data_8f93cd819f139aeb19c09972ee02cede
#
_entry.id   8f93cd819f139aeb19c09972ee02cede
#
_cell.length_a   1.000
_cell.length_b   1.000
_cell.length_c   1.000
_cell.angle_alpha   90.00
_cell.angle_beta   90.00
_cell.angle_gamma   90.00
#
_symmetry.space_group_name_H-M   'P 1'
#
loop_
_entity.id
_entity.type
_entity.pdbx_description
1 polymer ?
#
loop_
_entity_poly.entity_id
_entity_poly.type
_entity_poly.pdbx_seq_one_letter_code
_entity_poly.pdbx_strand_id
1 'polypeptide(L)'
;MFGRKKKKEESANKSAAPEKQSQLAVLKDAYKLVKKDSPFAVIWCLLVFVLIITFGVIIGNNLNHPVYAGFLSTPLAFLAGFFLFTRFANTAAFSSIEGQLGAGASVLMSIKRGFVTTPAVNVNRNQDMVHRVSSKAGIILVGEGGFATRSLMQDERRKMERFLSGVPVTEVMVGDENGQVSVRKLQKHLKKLPKKLSTAQLREVRARLRSVGGLNLPMPKGPMPTNSRMPKR
;
A
#
# COMPACT_ATOMS: atom_id res chain seq x y z
N MET A 1 21.72 -1.69 -45.83
CA MET A 1 22.22 -1.43 -44.47
C MET A 1 21.09 -0.88 -43.56
N PHE A 2 19.89 -1.50 -43.58
CA PHE A 2 18.66 -0.99 -42.93
C PHE A 2 18.02 -1.92 -41.90
N GLY A 3 18.67 -3.03 -41.52
CA GLY A 3 18.08 -4.05 -40.62
C GLY A 3 18.45 -3.98 -39.13
N ARG A 4 19.40 -3.13 -38.77
CA ARG A 4 19.99 -3.17 -37.39
C ARG A 4 19.40 -2.17 -36.40
N LYS A 5 18.65 -1.15 -36.83
CA LYS A 5 18.01 -0.15 -35.96
C LYS A 5 16.66 -0.61 -35.36
N LYS A 6 15.86 -1.38 -36.12
CA LYS A 6 14.56 -1.88 -35.61
C LYS A 6 14.65 -2.85 -34.43
N LYS A 7 15.74 -3.63 -34.36
CA LYS A 7 15.93 -4.61 -33.27
C LYS A 7 16.35 -4.00 -31.93
N LYS A 8 16.81 -2.74 -31.92
CA LYS A 8 17.23 -2.02 -30.70
C LYS A 8 16.10 -1.23 -30.04
N GLU A 9 15.07 -0.84 -30.82
CA GLU A 9 13.88 -0.17 -30.28
C GLU A 9 12.85 -1.17 -29.72
N GLU A 10 12.81 -2.38 -30.28
CA GLU A 10 11.94 -3.44 -29.77
C GLU A 10 12.43 -4.05 -28.43
N SER A 11 13.73 -3.95 -28.13
CA SER A 11 14.30 -4.38 -26.84
C SER A 11 14.12 -3.35 -25.71
N ALA A 12 13.90 -2.08 -26.04
CA ALA A 12 13.69 -1.02 -25.03
C ALA A 12 12.25 -0.94 -24.53
N ASN A 13 11.28 -1.49 -25.26
CA ASN A 13 9.86 -1.46 -24.88
C ASN A 13 9.38 -2.74 -24.16
N LYS A 14 10.28 -3.68 -23.87
CA LYS A 14 9.97 -4.91 -23.12
C LYS A 14 10.15 -4.79 -21.61
N SER A 15 10.55 -3.63 -21.08
CA SER A 15 10.88 -3.45 -19.66
C SER A 15 9.72 -2.98 -18.77
N ALA A 16 8.47 -3.01 -19.24
CA ALA A 16 7.30 -2.56 -18.47
C ALA A 16 6.23 -3.64 -18.21
N ALA A 17 6.51 -4.92 -18.47
CA ALA A 17 5.64 -5.99 -17.98
C ALA A 17 6.13 -6.39 -16.57
N PRO A 18 5.26 -6.47 -15.53
CA PRO A 18 5.69 -7.00 -14.25
C PRO A 18 6.15 -8.45 -14.47
N GLU A 19 7.47 -8.67 -14.40
CA GLU A 19 8.03 -10.01 -14.34
C GLU A 19 7.26 -10.80 -13.30
N LYS A 20 6.68 -11.93 -13.68
CA LYS A 20 6.10 -12.88 -12.73
C LYS A 20 7.26 -13.39 -11.88
N GLN A 21 7.56 -12.67 -10.81
CA GLN A 21 8.54 -13.11 -9.82
C GLN A 21 8.11 -14.49 -9.35
N SER A 22 9.03 -15.45 -9.39
CA SER A 22 8.74 -16.79 -8.92
C SER A 22 8.32 -16.71 -7.45
N GLN A 23 7.35 -17.53 -7.03
CA GLN A 23 6.85 -17.53 -5.65
C GLN A 23 8.00 -17.72 -4.63
N LEU A 24 9.05 -18.47 -5.04
CA LEU A 24 10.26 -18.67 -4.25
C LEU A 24 11.09 -17.39 -4.11
N ALA A 25 11.15 -16.53 -5.14
CA ALA A 25 11.86 -15.25 -5.06
C ALA A 25 11.14 -14.31 -4.07
N VAL A 26 9.81 -14.23 -4.14
CA VAL A 26 9.00 -13.44 -3.20
C VAL A 26 9.19 -13.91 -1.76
N LEU A 27 9.23 -15.23 -1.53
CA LEU A 27 9.46 -15.80 -0.20
C LEU A 27 10.88 -15.50 0.32
N LYS A 28 11.88 -15.55 -0.55
CA LYS A 28 13.27 -15.21 -0.22
C LYS A 28 13.42 -13.72 0.14
N ASP A 29 12.76 -12.85 -0.59
CA ASP A 29 12.79 -11.41 -0.31
C ASP A 29 12.03 -11.08 0.99
N ALA A 30 10.88 -11.72 1.23
CA ALA A 30 10.19 -11.63 2.52
C ALA A 30 11.07 -12.10 3.68
N TYR A 31 11.80 -13.22 3.53
CA TYR A 31 12.74 -13.71 4.54
C TYR A 31 13.86 -12.71 4.83
N LYS A 32 14.45 -12.10 3.79
CA LYS A 32 15.49 -11.08 3.96
C LYS A 32 14.98 -9.86 4.73
N LEU A 33 13.77 -9.39 4.39
CA LEU A 33 13.13 -8.27 5.09
C LEU A 33 12.87 -8.60 6.56
N VAL A 34 12.31 -9.77 6.84
CA VAL A 34 12.06 -10.22 8.22
C VAL A 34 13.35 -10.32 9.02
N LYS A 35 14.41 -10.89 8.43
CA LYS A 35 15.71 -11.02 9.11
C LYS A 35 16.33 -9.66 9.45
N LYS A 36 16.10 -8.64 8.59
CA LYS A 36 16.60 -7.27 8.82
C LYS A 36 15.81 -6.54 9.92
N ASP A 37 14.48 -6.68 9.95
CA ASP A 37 13.59 -5.98 10.88
C ASP A 37 13.53 -6.69 12.25
N SER A 38 13.46 -8.02 12.24
CA SER A 38 13.29 -8.85 13.43
C SER A 38 14.15 -10.11 13.35
N PRO A 39 15.44 -10.07 13.78
CA PRO A 39 16.36 -11.22 13.66
C PRO A 39 15.88 -12.46 14.44
N PHE A 40 15.11 -12.27 15.51
CA PHE A 40 14.57 -13.35 16.32
C PHE A 40 13.25 -13.96 15.78
N ALA A 41 12.66 -13.41 14.74
CA ALA A 41 11.37 -13.87 14.21
C ALA A 41 11.40 -15.35 13.81
N VAL A 42 12.50 -15.80 13.20
CA VAL A 42 12.68 -17.20 12.79
C VAL A 42 12.74 -18.13 14.01
N ILE A 43 13.41 -17.69 15.08
CA ILE A 43 13.51 -18.45 16.34
C ILE A 43 12.12 -18.62 16.95
N TRP A 44 11.31 -17.56 16.97
CA TRP A 44 9.92 -17.62 17.44
C TRP A 44 9.06 -18.58 16.62
N CYS A 45 9.21 -18.58 15.28
CA CYS A 45 8.50 -19.53 14.43
C CYS A 45 8.89 -20.98 14.72
N LEU A 46 10.20 -21.26 14.90
CA LEU A 46 10.68 -22.59 15.27
C LEU A 46 10.22 -23.02 16.65
N LEU A 47 10.24 -22.10 17.62
CA LEU A 47 9.77 -22.38 18.99
C LEU A 47 8.30 -22.81 18.99
N VAL A 48 7.44 -22.06 18.29
CA VAL A 48 6.01 -22.40 18.18
C VAL A 48 5.80 -23.73 17.46
N PHE A 49 6.59 -24.00 16.42
CA PHE A 49 6.55 -25.27 15.69
C PHE A 49 6.88 -26.46 16.61
N VAL A 50 7.99 -26.39 17.35
CA VAL A 50 8.40 -27.42 18.33
C VAL A 50 7.36 -27.58 19.43
N LEU A 51 6.84 -26.46 19.96
CA LEU A 51 5.86 -26.48 21.05
C LEU A 51 4.58 -27.21 20.66
N ILE A 52 4.06 -26.98 19.45
CA ILE A 52 2.83 -27.66 18.96
C ILE A 52 3.08 -29.15 18.76
N ILE A 53 4.22 -29.56 18.23
CA ILE A 53 4.55 -30.98 18.07
C ILE A 53 4.71 -31.67 19.43
N THR A 54 5.44 -31.04 20.37
CA THR A 54 5.63 -31.55 21.72
C THR A 54 4.28 -31.72 22.43
N PHE A 55 3.40 -30.74 22.30
CA PHE A 55 2.05 -30.81 22.87
C PHE A 55 1.22 -31.94 22.24
N GLY A 56 1.34 -32.13 20.91
CA GLY A 56 0.69 -33.23 20.20
C GLY A 56 1.18 -34.61 20.70
N VAL A 57 2.49 -34.77 20.90
CA VAL A 57 3.07 -36.02 21.45
C VAL A 57 2.61 -36.29 22.87
N ILE A 58 2.56 -35.25 23.73
CA ILE A 58 2.08 -35.38 25.12
C ILE A 58 0.61 -35.86 25.14
N ILE A 59 -0.27 -35.25 24.33
CA ILE A 59 -1.65 -35.70 24.20
C ILE A 59 -1.71 -37.15 23.68
N GLY A 60 -0.91 -37.46 22.68
CA GLY A 60 -0.84 -38.80 22.10
C GLY A 60 -0.37 -39.87 23.10
N ASN A 61 0.51 -39.51 24.02
CA ASN A 61 0.95 -40.41 25.09
C ASN A 61 -0.20 -40.77 26.03
N ASN A 62 -1.06 -39.82 26.38
CA ASN A 62 -2.26 -40.10 27.16
C ASN A 62 -3.28 -40.98 26.44
N LEU A 63 -3.27 -40.97 25.10
CA LEU A 63 -4.12 -41.79 24.24
C LEU A 63 -3.49 -43.11 23.80
N ASN A 64 -2.30 -43.46 24.31
CA ASN A 64 -1.46 -44.60 23.90
C ASN A 64 -1.02 -44.61 22.41
N HIS A 65 -1.06 -43.46 21.74
CA HIS A 65 -0.68 -43.32 20.35
C HIS A 65 0.22 -42.06 20.10
N PRO A 66 1.39 -41.95 20.77
CA PRO A 66 2.21 -40.72 20.73
C PRO A 66 2.75 -40.38 19.33
N VAL A 67 3.17 -41.37 18.56
CA VAL A 67 3.72 -41.19 17.21
C VAL A 67 2.63 -40.70 16.25
N TYR A 68 1.43 -41.25 16.34
CA TYR A 68 0.31 -40.87 15.49
C TYR A 68 -0.16 -39.45 15.75
N ALA A 69 -0.25 -39.08 17.04
CA ALA A 69 -0.65 -37.73 17.44
C ALA A 69 0.43 -36.68 17.07
N GLY A 70 1.70 -37.03 17.22
CA GLY A 70 2.83 -36.19 16.77
C GLY A 70 2.79 -35.94 15.24
N PHE A 71 2.53 -37.01 14.46
CA PHE A 71 2.39 -36.87 13.01
C PHE A 71 1.19 -36.00 12.63
N LEU A 72 0.03 -36.19 13.29
CA LEU A 72 -1.19 -35.39 13.04
C LEU A 72 -1.03 -33.91 13.44
N SER A 73 -0.20 -33.60 14.46
CA SER A 73 0.09 -32.23 14.89
C SER A 73 1.04 -31.48 13.95
N THR A 74 1.80 -32.20 13.08
CA THR A 74 2.80 -31.59 12.19
C THR A 74 2.18 -30.58 11.19
N PRO A 75 1.08 -30.86 10.46
CA PRO A 75 0.45 -29.86 9.59
C PRO A 75 -0.01 -28.62 10.34
N LEU A 76 -0.54 -28.81 11.57
CA LEU A 76 -0.98 -27.71 12.41
C LEU A 76 0.21 -26.84 12.88
N ALA A 77 1.33 -27.47 13.25
CA ALA A 77 2.56 -26.76 13.62
C ALA A 77 3.11 -25.94 12.44
N PHE A 78 3.08 -26.53 11.23
CA PHE A 78 3.50 -25.84 10.02
C PHE A 78 2.60 -24.63 9.70
N LEU A 79 1.29 -24.79 9.81
CA LEU A 79 0.32 -23.73 9.58
C LEU A 79 0.51 -22.56 10.57
N ALA A 80 0.71 -22.87 11.85
CA ALA A 80 0.94 -21.87 12.89
C ALA A 80 2.27 -21.12 12.68
N GLY A 81 3.35 -21.83 12.36
CA GLY A 81 4.64 -21.24 12.03
C GLY A 81 4.57 -20.33 10.80
N PHE A 82 3.87 -20.76 9.75
CA PHE A 82 3.67 -19.97 8.55
C PHE A 82 2.80 -18.73 8.81
N PHE A 83 1.77 -18.85 9.63
CA PHE A 83 0.95 -17.71 10.04
C PHE A 83 1.77 -16.65 10.81
N LEU A 84 2.60 -17.09 11.75
CA LEU A 84 3.53 -16.20 12.47
C LEU A 84 4.53 -15.54 11.54
N PHE A 85 5.15 -16.31 10.65
CA PHE A 85 6.07 -15.77 9.64
C PHE A 85 5.41 -14.70 8.78
N THR A 86 4.20 -14.96 8.30
CA THR A 86 3.42 -13.99 7.50
C THR A 86 3.16 -12.69 8.28
N ARG A 87 2.90 -12.81 9.58
CA ARG A 87 2.71 -11.64 10.45
C ARG A 87 3.99 -10.82 10.59
N PHE A 88 5.13 -11.45 10.80
CA PHE A 88 6.44 -10.78 10.81
C PHE A 88 6.79 -10.17 9.46
N ALA A 89 6.57 -10.90 8.37
CA ALA A 89 6.81 -10.40 7.01
C ALA A 89 5.98 -9.16 6.69
N ASN A 90 4.70 -9.14 7.06
CA ASN A 90 3.86 -7.96 6.91
C ASN A 90 4.39 -6.78 7.74
N THR A 91 4.82 -7.01 8.97
CA THR A 91 5.39 -5.96 9.81
C THR A 91 6.66 -5.40 9.20
N ALA A 92 7.57 -6.26 8.76
CA ALA A 92 8.83 -5.88 8.13
C ALA A 92 8.62 -5.14 6.79
N ALA A 93 7.60 -5.54 6.00
CA ALA A 93 7.24 -4.85 4.77
C ALA A 93 6.78 -3.41 5.04
N PHE A 94 5.96 -3.20 6.08
CA PHE A 94 5.56 -1.85 6.48
C PHE A 94 6.71 -1.03 7.03
N SER A 95 7.60 -1.61 7.86
CA SER A 95 8.80 -0.91 8.35
C SER A 95 9.70 -0.45 7.21
N SER A 96 9.83 -1.24 6.16
CA SER A 96 10.71 -0.91 5.04
C SER A 96 10.26 0.29 4.22
N ILE A 97 8.96 0.63 4.23
CA ILE A 97 8.39 1.79 3.54
C ILE A 97 8.10 2.96 4.49
N GLU A 98 8.10 2.73 5.80
CA GLU A 98 7.88 3.76 6.82
C GLU A 98 8.99 4.81 6.72
N GLY A 99 8.63 6.11 6.71
CA GLY A 99 9.56 7.21 6.49
C GLY A 99 9.99 7.45 5.03
N GLN A 100 9.54 6.64 4.07
CA GLN A 100 9.75 6.93 2.65
C GLN A 100 8.63 7.81 2.11
N LEU A 101 8.98 8.74 1.24
CA LEU A 101 8.00 9.57 0.52
C LEU A 101 7.10 8.68 -0.36
N GLY A 102 5.78 8.88 -0.26
CA GLY A 102 4.82 8.06 -0.98
C GLY A 102 4.43 6.75 -0.28
N ALA A 103 4.89 6.52 0.94
CA ALA A 103 4.50 5.35 1.74
C ALA A 103 2.98 5.28 1.94
N GLY A 104 2.36 6.41 2.27
CA GLY A 104 0.91 6.53 2.38
C GLY A 104 0.21 6.19 1.07
N ALA A 105 0.68 6.72 -0.07
CA ALA A 105 0.14 6.41 -1.38
C ALA A 105 0.20 4.91 -1.69
N SER A 106 1.32 4.25 -1.40
CA SER A 106 1.52 2.83 -1.64
C SER A 106 0.51 1.98 -0.86
N VAL A 107 0.31 2.30 0.42
CA VAL A 107 -0.69 1.63 1.27
C VAL A 107 -2.11 1.90 0.77
N LEU A 108 -2.44 3.13 0.39
CA LEU A 108 -3.76 3.49 -0.13
C LEU A 108 -4.09 2.74 -1.43
N MET A 109 -3.13 2.60 -2.34
CA MET A 109 -3.30 1.85 -3.59
C MET A 109 -3.43 0.34 -3.36
N SER A 110 -2.89 -0.20 -2.28
CA SER A 110 -3.06 -1.61 -1.90
C SER A 110 -4.49 -1.96 -1.48
N ILE A 111 -5.30 -0.98 -1.09
CA ILE A 111 -6.68 -1.18 -0.64
C ILE A 111 -7.62 -1.29 -1.85
N LYS A 112 -7.79 -2.49 -2.39
CA LYS A 112 -8.57 -2.71 -3.62
C LYS A 112 -10.09 -2.66 -3.45
N ARG A 113 -10.64 -3.06 -2.28
CA ARG A 113 -12.08 -3.23 -2.11
C ARG A 113 -12.75 -2.01 -1.49
N GLY A 114 -13.66 -1.38 -2.25
CA GLY A 114 -14.50 -0.27 -1.76
C GLY A 114 -13.87 1.10 -1.76
N PHE A 115 -12.56 1.20 -1.99
CA PHE A 115 -11.79 2.44 -2.03
C PHE A 115 -11.24 2.66 -3.45
N VAL A 116 -11.33 3.90 -3.93
CA VAL A 116 -10.66 4.32 -5.17
C VAL A 116 -9.74 5.47 -4.79
N THR A 117 -8.45 5.25 -4.97
CA THR A 117 -7.39 6.18 -4.60
C THR A 117 -6.89 6.92 -5.83
N THR A 118 -6.78 8.23 -5.72
CA THR A 118 -6.06 9.10 -6.65
C THR A 118 -4.85 9.64 -5.90
N PRO A 119 -3.64 9.13 -6.17
CA PRO A 119 -2.44 9.60 -5.46
C PRO A 119 -2.06 11.00 -5.93
N ALA A 120 -1.38 11.76 -5.07
CA ALA A 120 -0.73 13.02 -5.35
C ALA A 120 -1.63 14.04 -6.08
N VAL A 121 -2.88 14.24 -5.60
CA VAL A 121 -3.81 15.23 -6.19
C VAL A 121 -3.34 16.66 -5.96
N ASN A 122 -2.53 16.89 -4.95
CA ASN A 122 -1.85 18.15 -4.67
C ASN A 122 -0.46 17.84 -4.11
N VAL A 123 0.56 18.54 -4.62
CA VAL A 123 1.97 18.34 -4.24
C VAL A 123 2.65 19.70 -4.19
N ASN A 124 3.49 19.93 -3.19
CA ASN A 124 4.31 21.12 -3.12
C ASN A 124 5.78 20.83 -3.49
N ARG A 125 6.62 21.89 -3.49
CA ARG A 125 8.06 21.77 -3.79
C ARG A 125 8.84 21.00 -2.71
N ASN A 126 8.32 20.95 -1.49
CA ASN A 126 8.94 20.25 -0.35
C ASN A 126 8.57 18.77 -0.32
N GLN A 127 7.92 18.27 -1.39
CA GLN A 127 7.45 16.87 -1.51
C GLN A 127 6.34 16.51 -0.52
N ASP A 128 5.67 17.50 0.10
CA ASP A 128 4.42 17.24 0.80
C ASP A 128 3.33 16.90 -0.20
N MET A 129 2.57 15.88 0.07
CA MET A 129 1.60 15.33 -0.87
C MET A 129 0.24 15.14 -0.20
N VAL A 130 -0.81 15.36 -1.00
CA VAL A 130 -2.18 15.01 -0.61
C VAL A 130 -2.72 13.97 -1.58
N HIS A 131 -3.25 12.90 -1.03
CA HIS A 131 -3.90 11.82 -1.75
C HIS A 131 -5.40 11.89 -1.52
N ARG A 132 -6.19 11.60 -2.54
CA ARG A 132 -7.64 11.60 -2.46
C ARG A 132 -8.18 10.18 -2.58
N VAL A 133 -9.00 9.80 -1.63
CA VAL A 133 -9.62 8.47 -1.59
C VAL A 133 -11.14 8.63 -1.57
N SER A 134 -11.84 8.00 -2.48
CA SER A 134 -13.30 7.93 -2.51
C SER A 134 -13.79 6.58 -1.99
N SER A 135 -14.66 6.62 -0.99
CA SER A 135 -15.22 5.43 -0.34
C SER A 135 -16.67 5.67 0.10
N LYS A 136 -17.32 4.67 0.69
CA LYS A 136 -18.64 4.86 1.34
C LYS A 136 -18.59 5.81 2.54
N ALA A 137 -17.43 6.10 3.10
CA ALA A 137 -17.28 7.12 4.14
C ALA A 137 -17.34 8.57 3.59
N GLY A 138 -17.27 8.73 2.27
CA GLY A 138 -17.15 10.01 1.59
C GLY A 138 -15.80 10.15 0.90
N ILE A 139 -15.33 11.39 0.82
CA ILE A 139 -13.98 11.73 0.36
C ILE A 139 -13.05 11.76 1.57
N ILE A 140 -11.94 11.07 1.45
CA ILE A 140 -10.89 11.07 2.46
C ILE A 140 -9.66 11.69 1.83
N LEU A 141 -9.18 12.77 2.42
CA LEU A 141 -7.93 13.42 2.06
C LEU A 141 -6.85 12.88 2.99
N VAL A 142 -5.83 12.31 2.41
CA VAL A 142 -4.71 11.73 3.15
C VAL A 142 -3.47 12.54 2.84
N GLY A 143 -2.97 13.24 3.85
CA GLY A 143 -1.78 14.08 3.76
C GLY A 143 -0.54 13.33 4.22
N GLU A 144 0.55 13.45 3.46
CA GLU A 144 1.86 12.89 3.75
C GLU A 144 2.92 13.96 3.58
N GLY A 145 3.76 14.16 4.58
CA GLY A 145 4.82 15.17 4.59
C GLY A 145 4.84 16.01 5.85
N GLY A 146 5.42 17.21 5.75
CA GLY A 146 5.65 18.11 6.86
C GLY A 146 4.49 19.05 7.19
N PHE A 147 4.81 20.15 7.83
CA PHE A 147 3.83 21.15 8.31
C PHE A 147 2.97 21.75 7.21
N ALA A 148 3.51 21.96 6.00
CA ALA A 148 2.79 22.57 4.88
C ALA A 148 1.69 21.65 4.30
N THR A 149 1.71 20.35 4.61
CA THR A 149 0.69 19.39 4.16
C THR A 149 -0.72 19.80 4.62
N ARG A 150 -0.85 20.41 5.80
CA ARG A 150 -2.16 20.87 6.31
C ARG A 150 -2.79 21.92 5.41
N SER A 151 -2.01 22.89 4.92
CA SER A 151 -2.52 23.90 4.00
C SER A 151 -2.96 23.29 2.66
N LEU A 152 -2.16 22.35 2.14
CA LEU A 152 -2.53 21.61 0.91
C LEU A 152 -3.82 20.81 1.07
N MET A 153 -4.03 20.19 2.24
CA MET A 153 -5.27 19.47 2.54
C MET A 153 -6.46 20.40 2.62
N GLN A 154 -6.32 21.57 3.26
CA GLN A 154 -7.38 22.58 3.32
C GLN A 154 -7.76 23.10 1.93
N ASP A 155 -6.79 23.34 1.05
CA ASP A 155 -7.03 23.76 -0.32
C ASP A 155 -7.80 22.69 -1.11
N GLU A 156 -7.37 21.42 -0.98
CA GLU A 156 -8.06 20.32 -1.63
C GLU A 156 -9.45 20.08 -1.03
N ARG A 157 -9.61 20.26 0.29
CA ARG A 157 -10.91 20.22 0.94
C ARG A 157 -11.88 21.27 0.40
N ARG A 158 -11.46 22.53 0.34
CA ARG A 158 -12.27 23.64 -0.24
C ARG A 158 -12.65 23.36 -1.67
N LYS A 159 -11.75 22.74 -2.44
CA LYS A 159 -12.02 22.29 -3.81
C LYS A 159 -13.09 21.19 -3.81
N MET A 160 -12.98 20.20 -2.96
CA MET A 160 -13.96 19.11 -2.88
C MET A 160 -15.33 19.60 -2.42
N GLU A 161 -15.40 20.49 -1.45
CA GLU A 161 -16.67 21.08 -0.96
C GLU A 161 -17.40 21.86 -2.06
N ARG A 162 -16.68 22.56 -2.94
CA ARG A 162 -17.27 23.26 -4.10
C ARG A 162 -17.80 22.31 -5.17
N PHE A 163 -17.04 21.24 -5.49
CA PHE A 163 -17.42 20.32 -6.57
C PHE A 163 -18.38 19.23 -6.12
N LEU A 164 -18.38 18.88 -4.85
CA LEU A 164 -19.13 17.78 -4.26
C LEU A 164 -19.91 18.25 -3.02
N SER A 165 -20.75 19.28 -3.21
CA SER A 165 -21.54 19.80 -2.09
C SER A 165 -22.38 18.68 -1.45
N GLY A 166 -22.39 18.62 -0.12
CA GLY A 166 -23.12 17.61 0.64
C GLY A 166 -22.39 16.26 0.79
N VAL A 167 -21.20 16.08 0.21
CA VAL A 167 -20.39 14.89 0.41
C VAL A 167 -19.45 15.11 1.60
N PRO A 168 -19.44 14.22 2.61
CA PRO A 168 -18.53 14.35 3.75
C PRO A 168 -17.07 14.22 3.31
N VAL A 169 -16.24 15.18 3.76
CA VAL A 169 -14.81 15.19 3.56
C VAL A 169 -14.12 14.93 4.91
N THR A 170 -13.26 13.94 4.96
CA THR A 170 -12.49 13.58 6.16
C THR A 170 -10.99 13.76 5.87
N GLU A 171 -10.26 14.35 6.79
CA GLU A 171 -8.82 14.58 6.69
C GLU A 171 -8.09 13.60 7.58
N VAL A 172 -7.02 13.01 7.07
CA VAL A 172 -6.14 12.08 7.78
C VAL A 172 -4.69 12.44 7.47
N MET A 173 -3.91 12.76 8.50
CA MET A 173 -2.47 12.96 8.38
C MET A 173 -1.76 11.63 8.62
N VAL A 174 -0.81 11.31 7.75
CA VAL A 174 0.04 10.12 7.88
C VAL A 174 1.40 10.53 8.47
N GLY A 175 1.82 9.82 9.51
CA GLY A 175 3.08 10.05 10.20
C GLY A 175 3.08 9.42 11.58
N ASP A 176 4.14 9.69 12.34
CA ASP A 176 4.36 9.10 13.67
C ASP A 176 4.19 10.11 14.81
N GLU A 177 3.84 11.37 14.49
CA GLU A 177 3.60 12.41 15.51
C GLU A 177 2.20 12.29 16.14
N ASN A 178 2.00 12.98 17.25
CA ASN A 178 0.72 13.02 17.95
C ASN A 178 -0.39 13.56 17.05
N GLY A 179 -1.48 12.80 16.91
CA GLY A 179 -2.62 13.13 16.05
C GLY A 179 -2.47 12.66 14.61
N GLN A 180 -1.35 12.05 14.24
CA GLN A 180 -1.14 11.42 12.94
C GLN A 180 -1.43 9.91 12.99
N VAL A 181 -1.71 9.33 11.84
CA VAL A 181 -1.96 7.91 11.69
C VAL A 181 -0.74 7.25 11.05
N SER A 182 -0.08 6.35 11.78
CA SER A 182 1.04 5.59 11.23
C SER A 182 0.63 4.82 9.97
N VAL A 183 1.54 4.74 9.01
CA VAL A 183 1.39 4.01 7.73
C VAL A 183 0.83 2.61 7.95
N ARG A 184 1.29 1.89 8.98
CA ARG A 184 0.82 0.53 9.36
C ARG A 184 -0.66 0.49 9.75
N LYS A 185 -1.16 1.54 10.41
CA LYS A 185 -2.53 1.62 10.91
C LYS A 185 -3.50 2.26 9.90
N LEU A 186 -2.97 2.92 8.86
CA LEU A 186 -3.73 3.69 7.88
C LEU A 186 -4.87 2.87 7.26
N GLN A 187 -4.58 1.68 6.73
CA GLN A 187 -5.61 0.82 6.14
C GLN A 187 -6.74 0.46 7.13
N LYS A 188 -6.37 0.12 8.36
CA LYS A 188 -7.34 -0.24 9.41
C LYS A 188 -8.16 0.99 9.83
N HIS A 189 -7.52 2.15 9.92
CA HIS A 189 -8.17 3.41 10.25
C HIS A 189 -9.23 3.77 9.19
N LEU A 190 -8.87 3.75 7.90
CA LEU A 190 -9.80 4.06 6.81
C LEU A 190 -10.99 3.10 6.74
N LYS A 191 -10.78 1.80 7.01
CA LYS A 191 -11.86 0.80 7.03
C LYS A 191 -12.83 0.97 8.21
N LYS A 192 -12.41 1.62 9.30
CA LYS A 192 -13.24 1.91 10.48
C LYS A 192 -14.11 3.16 10.32
N LEU A 193 -13.84 4.01 9.34
CA LEU A 193 -14.62 5.22 9.13
C LEU A 193 -16.11 4.89 8.88
N PRO A 194 -17.04 5.70 9.43
CA PRO A 194 -18.46 5.48 9.27
C PRO A 194 -18.88 5.61 7.81
N LYS A 195 -19.68 4.65 7.35
CA LYS A 195 -20.21 4.64 5.97
C LYS A 195 -21.39 5.60 5.90
N LYS A 196 -21.21 6.75 5.28
CA LYS A 196 -22.22 7.83 5.16
C LYS A 196 -22.88 7.88 3.78
N LEU A 197 -22.30 7.24 2.76
CA LEU A 197 -22.80 7.25 1.40
C LEU A 197 -23.40 5.90 1.01
N SER A 198 -24.53 5.95 0.28
CA SER A 198 -25.07 4.81 -0.41
C SER A 198 -24.19 4.40 -1.61
N THR A 199 -24.41 3.21 -2.15
CA THR A 199 -23.65 2.76 -3.33
C THR A 199 -23.95 3.60 -4.57
N ALA A 200 -25.18 4.10 -4.71
CA ALA A 200 -25.59 4.99 -5.81
C ALA A 200 -24.88 6.35 -5.70
N GLN A 201 -24.93 6.98 -4.53
CA GLN A 201 -24.24 8.24 -4.26
C GLN A 201 -22.73 8.13 -4.49
N LEU A 202 -22.10 7.03 -4.06
CA LEU A 202 -20.68 6.82 -4.30
C LEU A 202 -20.35 6.73 -5.80
N ARG A 203 -21.21 6.10 -6.62
CA ARG A 203 -21.04 6.07 -8.09
C ARG A 203 -21.10 7.47 -8.68
N GLU A 204 -22.06 8.26 -8.27
CA GLU A 204 -22.21 9.65 -8.71
C GLU A 204 -21.00 10.50 -8.31
N VAL A 205 -20.56 10.44 -7.05
CA VAL A 205 -19.34 11.10 -6.56
C VAL A 205 -18.15 10.74 -7.42
N ARG A 206 -17.95 9.46 -7.72
CA ARG A 206 -16.86 9.01 -8.58
C ARG A 206 -16.96 9.50 -10.02
N ALA A 207 -18.17 9.59 -10.56
CA ALA A 207 -18.39 10.15 -11.89
C ALA A 207 -18.00 11.63 -11.92
N ARG A 208 -18.44 12.42 -10.96
CA ARG A 208 -18.08 13.84 -10.82
C ARG A 208 -16.58 14.05 -10.60
N LEU A 209 -15.92 13.18 -9.81
CA LEU A 209 -14.48 13.25 -9.58
C LEU A 209 -13.63 13.02 -10.84
N ARG A 210 -14.13 12.25 -11.80
CA ARG A 210 -13.43 12.05 -13.09
C ARG A 210 -13.31 13.34 -13.89
N SER A 211 -14.28 14.25 -13.77
CA SER A 211 -14.26 15.54 -14.46
C SER A 211 -13.36 16.58 -13.77
N VAL A 212 -13.08 16.42 -12.48
CA VAL A 212 -12.26 17.38 -11.71
C VAL A 212 -10.76 17.23 -11.98
N GLY A 213 -10.34 16.16 -12.66
CA GLY A 213 -8.93 15.90 -12.94
C GLY A 213 -8.13 15.35 -11.74
N GLY A 214 -7.00 14.70 -12.02
CA GLY A 214 -6.19 13.99 -11.01
C GLY A 214 -4.98 14.76 -10.51
N LEU A 215 -4.10 15.21 -11.34
CA LEU A 215 -2.82 15.80 -10.94
C LEU A 215 -2.82 17.32 -11.16
N ASN A 216 -2.74 18.08 -10.08
CA ASN A 216 -2.24 19.46 -10.16
C ASN A 216 -0.71 19.42 -9.98
N LEU A 217 0.01 18.94 -10.98
CA LEU A 217 1.43 19.20 -11.04
C LEU A 217 1.61 20.72 -11.22
N PRO A 218 2.45 21.38 -10.41
CA PRO A 218 2.86 22.76 -10.67
C PRO A 218 3.62 22.76 -12.01
N MET A 219 2.91 22.97 -13.11
CA MET A 219 3.56 23.19 -14.38
C MET A 219 4.32 24.52 -14.27
N PRO A 220 5.61 24.55 -14.62
CA PRO A 220 6.36 25.81 -14.67
C PRO A 220 5.61 26.76 -15.60
N LYS A 221 5.17 27.91 -15.09
CA LYS A 221 4.61 29.01 -15.87
C LYS A 221 5.75 29.75 -16.60
N GLY A 222 6.55 29.02 -17.37
CA GLY A 222 7.55 29.62 -18.24
C GLY A 222 7.11 29.53 -19.70
N PRO A 223 7.53 30.46 -20.57
CA PRO A 223 7.30 30.33 -22.00
C PRO A 223 7.88 29.00 -22.47
N MET A 224 7.06 28.16 -23.13
CA MET A 224 7.56 26.95 -23.77
C MET A 224 8.69 27.33 -24.73
N PRO A 225 9.85 26.64 -24.70
CA PRO A 225 10.87 26.86 -25.69
C PRO A 225 10.31 26.58 -27.07
N THR A 226 10.17 27.64 -27.87
CA THR A 226 9.62 27.62 -29.25
C THR A 226 10.50 26.88 -30.26
N ASN A 227 11.58 26.25 -29.82
CA ASN A 227 12.56 25.56 -30.65
C ASN A 227 12.57 24.04 -30.56
N SER A 228 11.44 23.39 -30.48
CA SER A 228 11.37 22.00 -30.88
C SER A 228 11.16 21.88 -32.40
N ARG A 229 12.24 22.09 -33.17
CA ARG A 229 12.27 21.68 -34.57
C ARG A 229 12.08 20.17 -34.63
N MET A 230 10.90 19.72 -35.03
CA MET A 230 10.71 18.33 -35.41
C MET A 230 11.69 17.99 -36.54
N PRO A 231 12.46 16.90 -36.44
CA PRO A 231 13.27 16.45 -37.57
C PRO A 231 12.32 16.10 -38.70
N LYS A 232 12.45 16.82 -39.83
CA LYS A 232 11.79 16.46 -41.10
C LYS A 232 12.22 15.04 -41.46
N ARG A 233 11.25 14.19 -41.77
CA ARG A 233 11.46 12.89 -42.43
C ARG A 233 12.09 13.07 -43.81
#